data_be93b6b5e96318a25eaa938c308e38a0
#
_entry.id   be93b6b5e96318a25eaa938c308e38a0
#
_cell.length_a   1.000
_cell.length_b   1.000
_cell.length_c   1.000
_cell.angle_alpha   90.00
_cell.angle_beta   90.00
_cell.angle_gamma   90.00
#
_symmetry.space_group_name_H-M   'P 1'
#
loop_
_entity.id
_entity.type
_entity.pdbx_description
1 polymer ?
#
loop_
_entity_poly.entity_id
_entity_poly.type
_entity_poly.pdbx_seq_one_letter_code
_entity_poly.pdbx_strand_id
1 'polypeptide(L)'
;MRAILGLGNPGGQYARHRHNVGFMALDRIAERAGIGPFRRRFQGEAAEGRLGQERVLLLKPTTFMNESGRAARAAMDFYKLQPSDIVVIYDELDLAPGKLRMKQGGGAAGHNGIRSMIKHCGPGFWRVRVGIGHPGMPQKVHSYVLHDFAKVDKPWLEPMLDAIGDNGDMLAELDHANFMN
;
A
#
# COMPACT_ATOMS: atom_id res chain seq x y z
N MET A 1 -8.04 10.41 -12.59
CA MET A 1 -8.04 10.12 -11.15
C MET A 1 -7.27 8.85 -10.86
N ARG A 2 -6.51 8.82 -9.78
CA ARG A 2 -5.82 7.62 -9.29
C ARG A 2 -6.39 7.22 -7.95
N ALA A 3 -6.51 5.93 -7.72
CA ALA A 3 -6.75 5.41 -6.38
C ALA A 3 -5.44 4.83 -5.86
N ILE A 4 -4.98 5.33 -4.72
CA ILE A 4 -3.78 4.83 -4.06
C ILE A 4 -4.21 4.12 -2.80
N LEU A 5 -3.95 2.81 -2.75
CA LEU A 5 -4.31 1.96 -1.64
C LEU A 5 -3.08 1.59 -0.83
N GLY A 6 -3.20 1.65 0.49
CA GLY A 6 -2.23 1.03 1.38
C GLY A 6 -2.88 -0.18 2.01
N LEU A 7 -2.23 -1.35 1.95
CA LEU A 7 -2.79 -2.57 2.51
C LEU A 7 -2.37 -2.77 3.97
N GLY A 8 -3.29 -3.36 4.74
CA GLY A 8 -3.08 -3.66 6.14
C GLY A 8 -4.30 -4.31 6.75
N ASN A 9 -4.20 -4.64 8.03
CA ASN A 9 -5.31 -5.14 8.83
C ASN A 9 -5.82 -4.02 9.75
N PRO A 10 -7.16 -3.90 9.92
CA PRO A 10 -7.73 -2.88 10.80
C PRO A 10 -7.53 -3.23 12.27
N GLY A 11 -7.49 -2.21 13.10
CA GLY A 11 -7.40 -2.34 14.55
C GLY A 11 -6.01 -1.98 15.10
N GLY A 12 -5.99 -1.42 16.32
CA GLY A 12 -4.78 -0.95 16.96
C GLY A 12 -3.74 -2.03 17.19
N GLN A 13 -4.18 -3.28 17.41
CA GLN A 13 -3.27 -4.41 17.61
C GLN A 13 -2.41 -4.73 16.39
N TYR A 14 -2.84 -4.34 15.19
CA TYR A 14 -2.09 -4.58 13.95
C TYR A 14 -1.32 -3.37 13.46
N ALA A 15 -1.53 -2.21 14.06
CA ALA A 15 -1.09 -0.93 13.51
C ALA A 15 0.41 -0.85 13.24
N ARG A 16 1.24 -1.59 13.99
CA ARG A 16 2.70 -1.57 13.88
C ARG A 16 3.28 -2.82 13.25
N HIS A 17 2.44 -3.73 12.77
CA HIS A 17 2.87 -4.95 12.11
C HIS A 17 3.53 -4.65 10.77
N ARG A 18 4.49 -5.48 10.37
CA ARG A 18 5.12 -5.40 9.04
C ARG A 18 4.08 -5.42 7.92
N HIS A 19 3.03 -6.24 8.10
CA HIS A 19 1.94 -6.37 7.14
C HIS A 19 1.15 -5.07 6.97
N ASN A 20 1.27 -4.13 7.89
CA ASN A 20 0.59 -2.83 7.84
C ASN A 20 1.47 -1.70 7.30
N VAL A 21 2.62 -2.00 6.72
CA VAL A 21 3.48 -0.96 6.15
C VAL A 21 2.77 -0.14 5.07
N GLY A 22 1.85 -0.76 4.34
CA GLY A 22 1.02 -0.03 3.37
C GLY A 22 0.15 1.04 4.01
N PHE A 23 -0.49 0.73 5.15
CA PHE A 23 -1.25 1.73 5.93
C PHE A 23 -0.34 2.85 6.41
N MET A 24 0.84 2.51 6.93
CA MET A 24 1.81 3.51 7.42
C MET A 24 2.24 4.46 6.30
N ALA A 25 2.55 3.91 5.13
CA ALA A 25 2.97 4.70 3.97
C ALA A 25 1.85 5.64 3.50
N LEU A 26 0.63 5.13 3.44
CA LEU A 26 -0.50 5.94 3.00
C LEU A 26 -0.80 7.07 3.99
N ASP A 27 -0.71 6.81 5.28
CA ASP A 27 -0.86 7.84 6.31
C ASP A 27 0.22 8.92 6.16
N ARG A 28 1.45 8.54 5.81
CA ARG A 28 2.53 9.49 5.61
C ARG A 28 2.30 10.36 4.38
N ILE A 29 1.80 9.77 3.29
CA ILE A 29 1.42 10.53 2.09
C ILE A 29 0.34 11.55 2.45
N ALA A 30 -0.70 11.13 3.14
CA ALA A 30 -1.81 12.00 3.53
C ALA A 30 -1.33 13.17 4.41
N GLU A 31 -0.49 12.87 5.39
CA GLU A 31 0.07 13.89 6.29
C GLU A 31 0.89 14.91 5.51
N ARG A 32 1.79 14.47 4.64
CA ARG A 32 2.67 15.37 3.87
C ARG A 32 1.92 16.21 2.85
N ALA A 33 0.85 15.68 2.29
CA ALA A 33 0.04 16.38 1.28
C ALA A 33 -1.12 17.17 1.87
N GLY A 34 -1.36 17.08 3.18
CA GLY A 34 -2.49 17.73 3.83
C GLY A 34 -3.83 17.16 3.38
N ILE A 35 -3.88 15.86 3.09
CA ILE A 35 -5.10 15.17 2.67
C ILE A 35 -5.73 14.49 3.88
N GLY A 36 -7.01 14.69 4.07
CA GLY A 36 -7.73 14.10 5.18
C GLY A 36 -8.76 15.04 5.76
N PRO A 37 -9.47 14.63 6.81
CA PRO A 37 -9.32 13.34 7.50
C PRO A 37 -9.84 12.16 6.69
N PHE A 38 -9.37 10.96 7.02
CA PHE A 38 -9.93 9.73 6.46
C PHE A 38 -11.33 9.51 7.03
N ARG A 39 -12.25 9.06 6.18
CA ARG A 39 -13.63 8.77 6.56
C ARG A 39 -14.00 7.38 6.08
N ARG A 40 -14.90 6.71 6.81
CA ARG A 40 -15.38 5.37 6.44
C ARG A 40 -16.08 5.42 5.09
N ARG A 41 -15.55 4.71 4.11
CA ARG A 41 -16.09 4.62 2.75
C ARG A 41 -15.42 3.46 2.00
N PHE A 42 -16.12 2.85 1.04
CA PHE A 42 -15.58 1.78 0.19
C PHE A 42 -15.01 0.62 1.00
N GLN A 43 -15.70 0.19 2.05
CA GLN A 43 -15.24 -0.88 2.94
C GLN A 43 -13.84 -0.61 3.50
N GLY A 44 -13.55 0.64 3.78
CA GLY A 44 -12.27 1.07 4.30
C GLY A 44 -12.34 2.47 4.88
N GLU A 45 -11.19 3.10 4.98
CA GLU A 45 -11.06 4.51 5.33
C GLU A 45 -10.47 5.25 4.15
N ALA A 46 -11.14 6.30 3.71
CA ALA A 46 -10.84 6.99 2.46
C ALA A 46 -10.71 8.50 2.66
N ALA A 47 -9.86 9.11 1.85
CA ALA A 47 -9.73 10.56 1.77
C ALA A 47 -9.44 10.96 0.33
N GLU A 48 -10.08 12.03 -0.14
CA GLU A 48 -9.84 12.59 -1.47
C GLU A 48 -8.93 13.80 -1.38
N GLY A 49 -8.13 14.01 -2.40
CA GLY A 49 -7.25 15.17 -2.50
C GLY A 49 -6.51 15.23 -3.82
N ARG A 50 -5.39 15.95 -3.83
CA ARG A 50 -4.53 16.06 -4.99
C ARG A 50 -3.10 15.77 -4.62
N LEU A 51 -2.40 15.06 -5.51
CA LEU A 51 -0.97 14.84 -5.44
C LEU A 51 -0.39 15.32 -6.77
N GLY A 52 0.37 16.42 -6.73
CA GLY A 52 0.77 17.09 -7.95
C GLY A 52 -0.44 17.60 -8.71
N GLN A 53 -0.56 17.23 -9.97
CA GLN A 53 -1.68 17.64 -10.84
C GLN A 53 -2.84 16.64 -10.81
N GLU A 54 -2.67 15.49 -10.16
CA GLU A 54 -3.63 14.39 -10.23
C GLU A 54 -4.59 14.40 -9.04
N ARG A 55 -5.88 14.20 -9.31
CA ARG A 55 -6.86 13.91 -8.26
C ARG A 55 -6.63 12.48 -7.78
N VAL A 56 -6.67 12.30 -6.47
CA VAL A 56 -6.44 10.99 -5.86
C VAL A 56 -7.50 10.64 -4.84
N LEU A 57 -7.79 9.34 -4.75
CA LEU A 57 -8.45 8.72 -3.62
C LEU A 57 -7.39 7.94 -2.85
N LEU A 58 -7.18 8.27 -1.59
CA LEU A 58 -6.36 7.48 -0.69
C LEU A 58 -7.29 6.52 0.06
N LEU A 59 -7.00 5.23 0.03
CA LEU A 59 -7.89 4.21 0.60
C LEU A 59 -7.10 3.18 1.39
N LYS A 60 -7.49 3.02 2.66
CA LYS A 60 -7.01 1.94 3.52
C LYS A 60 -8.15 0.93 3.68
N PRO A 61 -8.10 -0.24 3.01
CA PRO A 61 -9.12 -1.27 3.21
C PRO A 61 -9.19 -1.71 4.68
N THR A 62 -10.39 -1.83 5.23
CA THR A 62 -10.57 -2.31 6.61
C THR A 62 -11.30 -3.67 6.63
N THR A 63 -11.19 -4.40 5.55
CA THR A 63 -11.80 -5.72 5.31
C THR A 63 -10.96 -6.88 5.84
N PHE A 64 -9.87 -6.62 6.55
CA PHE A 64 -8.75 -7.52 6.74
C PHE A 64 -8.01 -7.82 5.44
N MET A 65 -6.73 -8.21 5.58
CA MET A 65 -5.79 -8.29 4.45
C MET A 65 -6.31 -9.18 3.32
N ASN A 66 -6.83 -10.36 3.64
CA ASN A 66 -7.26 -11.33 2.64
C ASN A 66 -8.50 -10.92 1.85
N GLU A 67 -9.15 -9.82 2.21
CA GLU A 67 -10.32 -9.28 1.52
C GLU A 67 -10.10 -7.88 0.97
N SER A 68 -8.84 -7.42 0.89
CA SER A 68 -8.49 -6.06 0.46
C SER A 68 -9.07 -5.68 -0.91
N GLY A 69 -9.18 -6.62 -1.81
CA GLY A 69 -9.70 -6.36 -3.16
C GLY A 69 -11.16 -5.92 -3.20
N ARG A 70 -11.94 -6.25 -2.17
CA ARG A 70 -13.34 -5.80 -2.09
C ARG A 70 -13.44 -4.28 -1.98
N ALA A 71 -12.56 -3.67 -1.19
CA ALA A 71 -12.52 -2.22 -1.06
C ALA A 71 -12.10 -1.57 -2.38
N ALA A 72 -11.07 -2.12 -3.01
CA ALA A 72 -10.61 -1.62 -4.30
C ALA A 72 -11.72 -1.70 -5.36
N ARG A 73 -12.43 -2.83 -5.43
CA ARG A 73 -13.53 -2.99 -6.39
C ARG A 73 -14.64 -1.98 -6.16
N ALA A 74 -14.98 -1.70 -4.90
CA ALA A 74 -16.00 -0.69 -4.58
C ALA A 74 -15.60 0.70 -5.08
N ALA A 75 -14.33 1.08 -4.89
CA ALA A 75 -13.84 2.36 -5.39
C ALA A 75 -13.79 2.42 -6.92
N MET A 76 -13.35 1.32 -7.56
CA MET A 76 -13.32 1.24 -9.03
C MET A 76 -14.71 1.44 -9.63
N ASP A 77 -15.71 0.78 -9.06
CA ASP A 77 -17.08 0.87 -9.58
C ASP A 77 -17.64 2.28 -9.41
N PHE A 78 -17.38 2.90 -8.28
CA PHE A 78 -17.88 4.25 -8.00
C PHE A 78 -17.28 5.31 -8.93
N TYR A 79 -15.95 5.31 -9.08
CA TYR A 79 -15.23 6.30 -9.88
C TYR A 79 -15.01 5.86 -11.33
N LYS A 80 -15.46 4.66 -11.70
CA LYS A 80 -15.30 4.08 -13.03
C LYS A 80 -13.83 4.01 -13.44
N LEU A 81 -13.01 3.47 -12.52
CA LEU A 81 -11.57 3.34 -12.72
C LEU A 81 -11.23 2.01 -13.41
N GLN A 82 -10.16 2.04 -14.18
CA GLN A 82 -9.53 0.84 -14.73
C GLN A 82 -8.47 0.33 -13.73
N PRO A 83 -8.06 -0.95 -13.82
CA PRO A 83 -6.97 -1.44 -12.96
C PRO A 83 -5.69 -0.59 -13.06
N SER A 84 -5.37 -0.08 -14.24
CA SER A 84 -4.20 0.79 -14.45
C SER A 84 -4.29 2.15 -13.75
N ASP A 85 -5.46 2.51 -13.22
CA ASP A 85 -5.63 3.72 -12.43
C ASP A 85 -5.34 3.50 -10.93
N ILE A 86 -5.02 2.26 -10.55
CA ILE A 86 -4.85 1.87 -9.14
C ILE A 86 -3.38 1.63 -8.85
N VAL A 87 -2.93 2.20 -7.72
CA VAL A 87 -1.59 1.98 -7.17
C VAL A 87 -1.75 1.37 -5.78
N VAL A 88 -1.07 0.26 -5.51
CA VAL A 88 -1.19 -0.47 -4.23
C VAL A 88 0.17 -0.51 -3.55
N ILE A 89 0.22 -0.06 -2.31
CA ILE A 89 1.44 -0.07 -1.48
C ILE A 89 1.32 -1.23 -0.49
N TYR A 90 2.31 -2.11 -0.47
CA TYR A 90 2.27 -3.30 0.37
C TYR A 90 3.67 -3.83 0.70
N ASP A 91 3.73 -4.71 1.71
CA ASP A 91 4.94 -5.34 2.19
C ASP A 91 5.43 -6.45 1.25
N GLU A 92 6.73 -6.44 0.94
CA GLU A 92 7.36 -7.40 0.06
C GLU A 92 8.52 -8.11 0.78
N LEU A 93 8.38 -9.43 0.93
CA LEU A 93 9.39 -10.27 1.60
C LEU A 93 10.67 -10.43 0.79
N ASP A 94 10.55 -10.40 -0.54
CA ASP A 94 11.67 -10.70 -1.44
C ASP A 94 12.57 -9.51 -1.72
N LEU A 95 12.27 -8.36 -1.13
CA LEU A 95 13.12 -7.17 -1.19
C LEU A 95 13.77 -6.92 0.16
N ALA A 96 15.03 -6.52 0.14
CA ALA A 96 15.76 -6.16 1.34
C ALA A 96 15.04 -5.03 2.10
N PRO A 97 15.17 -4.98 3.44
CA PRO A 97 14.53 -3.92 4.22
C PRO A 97 14.87 -2.52 3.72
N GLY A 98 13.84 -1.70 3.51
CA GLY A 98 14.01 -0.34 3.04
C GLY A 98 14.11 -0.16 1.53
N LYS A 99 14.15 -1.24 0.76
CA LYS A 99 14.11 -1.14 -0.70
C LYS A 99 12.70 -0.91 -1.20
N LEU A 100 12.58 -0.08 -2.24
CA LEU A 100 11.31 0.21 -2.90
C LEU A 100 11.38 -0.17 -4.36
N ARG A 101 10.31 -0.79 -4.86
CA ARG A 101 10.16 -1.08 -6.29
C ARG A 101 8.74 -0.79 -6.71
N MET A 102 8.59 -0.10 -7.84
CA MET A 102 7.28 0.20 -8.42
C MET A 102 7.19 -0.45 -9.79
N LYS A 103 6.12 -1.22 -10.02
CA LYS A 103 5.88 -1.88 -11.31
C LYS A 103 4.39 -2.04 -11.55
N GLN A 104 4.01 -2.28 -12.81
CA GLN A 104 2.65 -2.63 -13.18
C GLN A 104 2.51 -4.14 -13.37
N GLY A 105 1.41 -4.71 -12.89
CA GLY A 105 1.09 -6.10 -13.10
C GLY A 105 1.92 -7.07 -12.28
N GLY A 106 1.72 -8.35 -12.52
CA GLY A 106 2.40 -9.45 -11.85
C GLY A 106 1.48 -10.31 -11.01
N GLY A 107 2.04 -11.34 -10.39
CA GLY A 107 1.32 -12.27 -9.52
C GLY A 107 1.24 -11.82 -8.07
N ALA A 108 0.76 -12.70 -7.21
CA ALA A 108 0.59 -12.40 -5.78
C ALA A 108 1.81 -12.77 -4.92
N ALA A 109 2.64 -13.70 -5.38
CA ALA A 109 3.83 -14.19 -4.68
C ALA A 109 3.54 -14.53 -3.20
N GLY A 110 2.37 -15.12 -2.93
CA GLY A 110 1.97 -15.53 -1.59
C GLY A 110 1.36 -14.43 -0.72
N HIS A 111 1.33 -13.19 -1.17
CA HIS A 111 0.72 -12.09 -0.41
C HIS A 111 -0.81 -12.14 -0.52
N ASN A 112 -1.49 -12.36 0.60
CA ASN A 112 -2.95 -12.56 0.62
C ASN A 112 -3.73 -11.33 0.16
N GLY A 113 -3.27 -10.14 0.51
CA GLY A 113 -3.90 -8.89 0.06
C GLY A 113 -3.81 -8.72 -1.45
N ILE A 114 -2.65 -9.01 -2.04
CA ILE A 114 -2.46 -8.92 -3.49
C ILE A 114 -3.29 -10.00 -4.19
N ARG A 115 -3.37 -11.20 -3.62
CA ARG A 115 -4.24 -12.26 -4.16
C ARG A 115 -5.70 -11.79 -4.23
N SER A 116 -6.19 -11.14 -3.17
CA SER A 116 -7.53 -10.57 -3.14
C SER A 116 -7.70 -9.46 -4.18
N MET A 117 -6.70 -8.58 -4.32
CA MET A 117 -6.71 -7.53 -5.34
C MET A 117 -6.85 -8.12 -6.75
N ILE A 118 -6.06 -9.13 -7.07
CA ILE A 118 -6.11 -9.80 -8.38
C ILE A 118 -7.49 -10.43 -8.60
N LYS A 119 -8.02 -11.09 -7.59
CA LYS A 119 -9.34 -11.74 -7.67
C LYS A 119 -10.45 -10.74 -8.02
N HIS A 120 -10.43 -9.56 -7.41
CA HIS A 120 -11.51 -8.58 -7.55
C HIS A 120 -11.26 -7.56 -8.66
N CYS A 121 -10.02 -7.28 -9.01
CA CYS A 121 -9.65 -6.18 -9.90
C CYS A 121 -8.83 -6.61 -11.12
N GLY A 122 -8.42 -7.89 -11.19
CA GLY A 122 -7.44 -8.34 -12.19
C GLY A 122 -6.02 -7.89 -11.82
N PRO A 123 -5.00 -8.37 -12.55
CA PRO A 123 -3.60 -8.15 -12.19
C PRO A 123 -2.98 -6.83 -12.68
N GLY A 124 -3.71 -6.02 -13.43
CA GLY A 124 -3.15 -4.87 -14.17
C GLY A 124 -2.89 -3.60 -13.36
N PHE A 125 -3.07 -3.63 -12.05
CA PHE A 125 -2.81 -2.47 -11.20
C PHE A 125 -1.31 -2.26 -10.98
N TRP A 126 -0.94 -1.02 -10.59
CA TRP A 126 0.42 -0.66 -10.23
C TRP A 126 0.72 -1.09 -8.80
N ARG A 127 1.97 -1.41 -8.53
CA ARG A 127 2.41 -1.93 -7.23
C ARG A 127 3.63 -1.19 -6.75
N VAL A 128 3.55 -0.69 -5.51
CA VAL A 128 4.70 -0.17 -4.78
C VAL A 128 5.06 -1.24 -3.75
N ARG A 129 6.16 -1.92 -4.01
CA ARG A 129 6.65 -3.03 -3.20
C ARG A 129 7.62 -2.49 -2.18
N VAL A 130 7.25 -2.61 -0.90
CA VAL A 130 8.05 -2.10 0.22
C VAL A 130 8.82 -3.26 0.84
N GLY A 131 10.14 -3.27 0.69
CA GLY A 131 10.98 -4.33 1.20
C GLY A 131 10.98 -4.38 2.72
N ILE A 132 10.63 -5.55 3.26
CA ILE A 132 10.66 -5.82 4.71
C ILE A 132 11.60 -6.96 5.08
N GLY A 133 12.22 -7.60 4.07
CA GLY A 133 13.07 -8.76 4.25
C GLY A 133 12.29 -10.04 4.51
N HIS A 134 12.98 -11.17 4.45
CA HIS A 134 12.39 -12.49 4.62
C HIS A 134 12.91 -13.12 5.92
N PRO A 135 12.06 -13.84 6.69
CA PRO A 135 12.51 -14.48 7.94
C PRO A 135 13.43 -15.68 7.74
N GLY A 136 13.68 -16.08 6.48
CA GLY A 136 14.60 -17.16 6.12
C GLY A 136 13.93 -18.51 5.95
N MET A 137 12.74 -18.72 6.51
CA MET A 137 12.02 -20.00 6.45
C MET A 137 10.57 -19.74 6.06
N PRO A 138 10.03 -20.46 5.04
CA PRO A 138 8.65 -20.25 4.59
C PRO A 138 7.59 -20.38 5.69
N GLN A 139 7.78 -21.31 6.63
CA GLN A 139 6.85 -21.53 7.72
C GLN A 139 6.81 -20.39 8.74
N LYS A 140 7.78 -19.47 8.71
CA LYS A 140 7.82 -18.31 9.60
C LYS A 140 7.20 -17.06 8.98
N VAL A 141 6.84 -17.09 7.70
CA VAL A 141 6.35 -15.90 6.98
C VAL A 141 5.10 -15.31 7.62
N HIS A 142 4.10 -16.15 7.90
CA HIS A 142 2.84 -15.70 8.50
C HIS A 142 3.08 -14.97 9.82
N SER A 143 3.87 -15.56 10.71
CA SER A 143 4.23 -14.96 11.99
C SER A 143 5.03 -13.68 11.83
N TYR A 144 6.00 -13.68 10.90
CA TYR A 144 6.88 -12.54 10.65
C TYR A 144 6.09 -11.29 10.22
N VAL A 145 5.20 -11.42 9.25
CA VAL A 145 4.43 -10.27 8.75
C VAL A 145 3.43 -9.75 9.78
N LEU A 146 2.95 -10.62 10.69
CA LEU A 146 2.02 -10.26 11.75
C LEU A 146 2.73 -9.91 13.06
N HIS A 147 3.98 -9.49 12.99
CA HIS A 147 4.73 -8.95 14.12
C HIS A 147 5.12 -7.50 13.86
N ASP A 148 5.28 -6.76 14.95
CA ASP A 148 5.71 -5.37 14.89
C ASP A 148 7.11 -5.25 14.28
N PHE A 149 7.35 -4.12 13.61
CA PHE A 149 8.72 -3.74 13.28
C PHE A 149 9.53 -3.63 14.58
N ALA A 150 10.76 -4.14 14.54
CA ALA A 150 11.66 -4.05 15.67
C ALA A 150 12.29 -2.66 15.77
N LYS A 151 12.86 -2.33 16.93
CA LYS A 151 13.58 -1.05 17.10
C LYS A 151 14.73 -0.92 16.11
N VAL A 152 15.38 -2.02 15.76
CA VAL A 152 16.49 -2.07 14.80
C VAL A 152 16.02 -1.70 13.39
N ASP A 153 14.73 -1.76 13.11
CA ASP A 153 14.16 -1.40 11.80
C ASP A 153 13.96 0.11 11.64
N LYS A 154 13.84 0.85 12.73
CA LYS A 154 13.54 2.28 12.71
C LYS A 154 14.48 3.10 11.81
N PRO A 155 15.81 2.87 11.84
CA PRO A 155 16.74 3.65 11.01
C PRO A 155 16.51 3.56 9.50
N TRP A 156 15.89 2.49 9.01
CA TRP A 156 15.54 2.39 7.59
C TRP A 156 14.05 2.62 7.34
N LEU A 157 13.19 2.27 8.31
CA LEU A 157 11.74 2.37 8.15
C LEU A 157 11.28 3.83 8.07
N GLU A 158 11.70 4.67 9.00
CA GLU A 158 11.27 6.07 9.03
C GLU A 158 11.72 6.86 7.80
N PRO A 159 13.00 6.81 7.38
CA PRO A 159 13.41 7.48 6.14
C PRO A 159 12.68 6.97 4.90
N MET A 160 12.37 5.68 4.84
CA MET A 160 11.62 5.10 3.72
C MET A 160 10.20 5.65 3.68
N LEU A 161 9.51 5.67 4.82
CA LEU A 161 8.16 6.24 4.90
C LEU A 161 8.16 7.72 4.53
N ASP A 162 9.17 8.48 4.97
CA ASP A 162 9.33 9.87 4.58
C ASP A 162 9.53 10.02 3.08
N ALA A 163 10.34 9.17 2.48
CA ALA A 163 10.58 9.20 1.03
C ALA A 163 9.29 8.94 0.25
N ILE A 164 8.50 7.97 0.68
CA ILE A 164 7.19 7.69 0.06
C ILE A 164 6.27 8.90 0.24
N GLY A 165 6.17 9.43 1.46
CA GLY A 165 5.30 10.56 1.76
C GLY A 165 5.66 11.82 0.99
N ASP A 166 6.94 12.10 0.84
CA ASP A 166 7.44 13.29 0.15
C ASP A 166 7.32 13.18 -1.38
N ASN A 167 7.17 11.97 -1.91
CA ASN A 167 7.10 11.70 -3.34
C ASN A 167 5.78 11.06 -3.79
N GLY A 168 4.70 11.34 -3.07
CA GLY A 168 3.37 10.82 -3.41
C GLY A 168 2.89 11.26 -4.79
N ASP A 169 3.31 12.43 -5.26
CA ASP A 169 2.99 12.93 -6.60
C ASP A 169 3.51 12.00 -7.69
N MET A 170 4.69 11.41 -7.51
CA MET A 170 5.25 10.45 -8.46
C MET A 170 4.40 9.19 -8.55
N LEU A 171 3.81 8.75 -7.44
CA LEU A 171 2.89 7.62 -7.44
C LEU A 171 1.61 7.95 -8.21
N ALA A 172 1.05 9.13 -7.99
CA ALA A 172 -0.17 9.56 -8.66
C ALA A 172 0.04 9.74 -10.16
N GLU A 173 1.21 10.18 -10.56
CA GLU A 173 1.58 10.41 -11.97
C GLU A 173 2.15 9.16 -12.64
N LEU A 174 2.30 8.07 -11.90
CA LEU A 174 2.89 6.80 -12.36
C LEU A 174 4.35 6.96 -12.84
N ASP A 175 5.07 7.87 -12.24
CA ASP A 175 6.47 8.14 -12.59
C ASP A 175 7.39 7.17 -11.84
N HIS A 176 7.29 5.90 -12.21
CA HIS A 176 7.99 4.82 -11.50
C HIS A 176 9.51 4.94 -11.59
N ALA A 177 10.04 5.43 -12.71
CA ALA A 177 11.49 5.55 -12.89
C ALA A 177 12.09 6.55 -11.90
N ASN A 178 11.48 7.73 -11.75
CA ASN A 178 11.96 8.74 -10.80
C ASN A 178 11.65 8.35 -9.36
N PHE A 179 10.52 7.69 -9.12
CA PHE A 179 10.16 7.22 -7.78
C PHE A 179 11.20 6.25 -7.22
N MET A 180 11.75 5.36 -8.05
CA MET A 180 12.76 4.38 -7.64
C MET A 180 14.17 4.96 -7.50
N ASN A 181 14.39 6.16 -7.96
CA ASN A 181 15.65 6.89 -7.80
C ASN A 181 15.56 7.80 -6.54
#